data_9d79cda5147f4141bb7862c37259ddf6
#
_entry.id   9d79cda5147f4141bb7862c37259ddf6
#
_cell.length_a   1.000
_cell.length_b   1.000
_cell.length_c   1.000
_cell.angle_alpha   90.00
_cell.angle_beta   90.00
_cell.angle_gamma   90.00
#
_symmetry.space_group_name_H-M   'P 1'
#
loop_
_entity.id
_entity.type
_entity.pdbx_description
1 polymer ?
#
loop_
_entity_poly.entity_id
_entity_poly.type
_entity_poly.pdbx_seq_one_letter_code
_entity_poly.pdbx_strand_id
1 'polypeptide(L)'
;MIIPQNVIVAVIILLSICYLTNSEPETYQKSKRKRKSPFLLTDQEIKYSSISDEELSYSLSKTREMFDFGWRNYMEFAFPADELDPIHCTGRGHDHANPDNININDVLGDYSLGLIDTLDSLVVFGDTDEFKRAVNLVINTVSFEKNTTVQVFESTIRVMGSLLAAHMIAADKSNRYGKFYIEGYSGELLTLAHDLAGRLLPAFEGTATGIPYPRVNLKFGVLPGTTNATCTSGAGSLLLEFGVLSRLLGDETFEKLARRVNAKLWELRNEITGLHGNLIDIQTGEWLGHLSGLGAGIDSFYEYMLKSYILFGDPIDLEMYTDSFERIVSYMRRGRTTCAEMEGDPPIYVNVDSRDGSTSNTWIDSLQASFAGVLVLAGEVDEAVCHHALYYAIWKKYGVLPERFNWQFRTPDVSFYPLRPEFVESTYLLYTATKNPFYQHVGLEILESLETKTRVKCGFATVHDVLDGSLEDRMESFFLAETLKYLYLLFDVEHPINKKNQERVLFSTEGHIFPISSIFRSSPPPPSSVDPPPPPPITSTNHSIFCETASEFSIGTPPLSHIQMRKLFNVIGVNAHSWV
;
A
#
# COMPACT_ATOMS: atom_id res chain seq x y z
N MET A 1 -44.06 -4.25 -14.07
CA MET A 1 -42.71 -4.16 -13.43
C MET A 1 -41.83 -5.00 -14.35
N ILE A 2 -41.12 -4.35 -15.27
CA ILE A 2 -40.33 -5.01 -16.34
C ILE A 2 -38.87 -5.05 -15.81
N ILE A 3 -38.36 -6.24 -15.59
CA ILE A 3 -36.96 -6.46 -15.18
C ILE A 3 -36.09 -6.26 -16.43
N PRO A 4 -35.02 -5.47 -16.40
CA PRO A 4 -34.14 -5.28 -17.55
C PRO A 4 -33.46 -6.58 -17.98
N GLN A 5 -33.41 -6.84 -19.27
CA GLN A 5 -32.86 -8.06 -19.90
C GLN A 5 -31.41 -8.39 -19.48
N ASN A 6 -30.61 -7.41 -19.07
CA ASN A 6 -29.21 -7.58 -18.69
C ASN A 6 -29.02 -8.31 -17.35
N VAL A 7 -30.00 -8.27 -16.44
CA VAL A 7 -29.97 -9.01 -15.16
C VAL A 7 -30.25 -10.50 -15.39
N ILE A 8 -31.05 -10.83 -16.41
CA ILE A 8 -31.37 -12.23 -16.75
C ILE A 8 -30.15 -12.94 -17.38
N VAL A 9 -29.33 -12.22 -18.15
CA VAL A 9 -28.13 -12.80 -18.77
C VAL A 9 -27.04 -13.09 -17.73
N ALA A 10 -26.84 -12.23 -16.75
CA ALA A 10 -25.89 -12.45 -15.66
C ALA A 10 -26.26 -13.64 -14.76
N VAL A 11 -27.55 -13.79 -14.45
CA VAL A 11 -28.07 -14.92 -13.66
C VAL A 11 -28.02 -16.25 -14.45
N ILE A 12 -28.20 -16.22 -15.75
CA ILE A 12 -28.11 -17.43 -16.61
C ILE A 12 -26.65 -17.87 -16.76
N ILE A 13 -25.69 -16.96 -16.85
CA ILE A 13 -24.25 -17.28 -16.90
C ILE A 13 -23.80 -17.88 -15.56
N LEU A 14 -24.21 -17.32 -14.42
CA LEU A 14 -23.89 -17.87 -13.10
C LEU A 14 -24.54 -19.24 -12.85
N LEU A 15 -25.76 -19.48 -13.33
CA LEU A 15 -26.42 -20.78 -13.19
C LEU A 15 -25.86 -21.84 -14.15
N SER A 16 -25.33 -21.45 -15.31
CA SER A 16 -24.69 -22.37 -16.25
C SER A 16 -23.34 -22.88 -15.76
N ILE A 17 -22.62 -22.09 -14.98
CA ILE A 17 -21.34 -22.49 -14.36
C ILE A 17 -21.58 -23.46 -13.17
N CYS A 18 -22.66 -23.28 -12.40
CA CYS A 18 -23.02 -24.19 -11.32
C CYS A 18 -23.65 -25.53 -11.77
N TYR A 19 -24.17 -25.62 -12.99
CA TYR A 19 -24.81 -26.86 -13.48
C TYR A 19 -23.85 -27.86 -14.16
N LEU A 20 -22.62 -27.46 -14.45
CA LEU A 20 -21.62 -28.31 -15.10
C LEU A 20 -20.76 -29.14 -14.13
N THR A 21 -20.99 -29.08 -12.81
CA THR A 21 -20.20 -29.81 -11.82
C THR A 21 -20.87 -31.03 -11.19
N ASN A 22 -22.09 -31.43 -11.63
CA ASN A 22 -22.79 -32.61 -11.09
C ASN A 22 -23.18 -33.60 -12.22
N SER A 23 -22.19 -34.19 -12.90
CA SER A 23 -22.36 -35.42 -13.65
C SER A 23 -21.33 -36.45 -13.19
N GLU A 24 -21.85 -37.63 -12.81
CA GLU A 24 -21.05 -38.79 -12.38
C GLU A 24 -20.01 -39.21 -13.40
N PRO A 25 -18.88 -39.84 -13.00
CA PRO A 25 -17.76 -40.10 -13.87
C PRO A 25 -18.04 -41.25 -14.82
N GLU A 26 -18.22 -40.99 -16.10
CA GLU A 26 -18.05 -41.97 -17.16
C GLU A 26 -16.57 -42.37 -17.24
N THR A 27 -16.35 -43.67 -17.22
CA THR A 27 -15.03 -44.32 -17.35
C THR A 27 -14.36 -43.96 -18.65
N TYR A 28 -13.47 -42.97 -18.63
CA TYR A 28 -12.64 -42.63 -19.79
C TYR A 28 -11.37 -43.49 -19.81
N GLN A 29 -11.27 -44.34 -20.82
CA GLN A 29 -10.05 -45.13 -21.09
C GLN A 29 -8.85 -44.22 -21.25
N LYS A 30 -7.86 -44.34 -20.35
CA LYS A 30 -6.56 -43.66 -20.43
C LYS A 30 -5.83 -44.05 -21.72
N SER A 31 -5.90 -43.24 -22.75
CA SER A 31 -4.93 -43.29 -23.83
C SER A 31 -3.56 -42.92 -23.27
N LYS A 32 -2.59 -43.83 -23.37
CA LYS A 32 -1.19 -43.60 -23.03
C LYS A 32 -0.60 -42.55 -23.99
N ARG A 33 -0.79 -41.24 -23.71
CA ARG A 33 0.04 -40.22 -24.32
C ARG A 33 1.47 -40.42 -23.81
N LYS A 34 2.39 -40.72 -24.73
CA LYS A 34 3.84 -40.71 -24.47
C LYS A 34 4.20 -39.39 -23.79
N ARG A 35 4.71 -39.46 -22.55
CA ARG A 35 5.32 -38.30 -21.87
C ARG A 35 6.38 -37.73 -22.83
N LYS A 36 6.17 -36.52 -23.30
CA LYS A 36 7.25 -35.71 -23.87
C LYS A 36 8.33 -35.59 -22.81
N SER A 37 9.59 -35.68 -23.23
CA SER A 37 10.78 -35.46 -22.40
C SER A 37 10.58 -34.31 -21.44
N PRO A 38 10.95 -34.42 -20.15
CA PRO A 38 10.90 -33.30 -19.25
C PRO A 38 11.69 -32.14 -19.89
N PHE A 39 11.06 -31.00 -20.10
CA PHE A 39 11.79 -29.78 -20.44
C PHE A 39 12.84 -29.60 -19.35
N LEU A 40 14.10 -29.60 -19.74
CA LEU A 40 15.17 -29.21 -18.82
C LEU A 40 14.92 -27.76 -18.46
N LEU A 41 14.66 -27.50 -17.17
CA LEU A 41 14.61 -26.16 -16.65
C LEU A 41 15.96 -25.49 -16.89
N THR A 42 15.96 -24.20 -17.20
CA THR A 42 17.19 -23.41 -17.26
C THR A 42 17.77 -23.30 -15.85
N ASP A 43 19.07 -23.04 -15.73
CA ASP A 43 19.72 -22.87 -14.42
C ASP A 43 19.02 -21.78 -13.58
N GLN A 44 18.44 -20.78 -14.22
CA GLN A 44 17.65 -19.75 -13.56
C GLN A 44 16.28 -20.23 -13.09
N GLU A 45 15.55 -20.97 -13.91
CA GLU A 45 14.29 -21.58 -13.48
C GLU A 45 14.54 -22.52 -12.29
N ILE A 46 15.70 -23.19 -12.25
CA ILE A 46 16.13 -23.98 -11.10
C ILE A 46 16.42 -23.07 -9.90
N LYS A 47 17.19 -21.99 -10.07
CA LYS A 47 17.53 -21.04 -9.01
C LYS A 47 16.29 -20.47 -8.33
N TYR A 48 15.31 -20.01 -9.11
CA TYR A 48 14.09 -19.36 -8.58
C TYR A 48 12.98 -20.36 -8.17
N SER A 49 13.19 -21.67 -8.36
CA SER A 49 12.18 -22.68 -8.00
C SER A 49 12.11 -23.00 -6.50
N SER A 50 13.16 -22.68 -5.76
CA SER A 50 13.22 -22.84 -4.30
C SER A 50 14.20 -21.83 -3.72
N ILE A 51 14.01 -21.48 -2.45
CA ILE A 51 14.99 -20.73 -1.65
C ILE A 51 15.47 -21.64 -0.53
N SER A 52 16.75 -21.61 -0.21
CA SER A 52 17.31 -22.45 0.85
C SER A 52 17.00 -21.90 2.23
N ASP A 53 16.97 -22.75 3.24
CA ASP A 53 16.81 -22.34 4.65
C ASP A 53 17.93 -21.41 5.09
N GLU A 54 19.14 -21.57 4.52
CA GLU A 54 20.28 -20.70 4.79
C GLU A 54 20.04 -19.28 4.23
N GLU A 55 19.56 -19.16 3.00
CA GLU A 55 19.22 -17.86 2.37
C GLU A 55 18.07 -17.17 3.12
N LEU A 56 17.03 -17.91 3.52
CA LEU A 56 15.93 -17.35 4.32
C LEU A 56 16.42 -16.89 5.69
N SER A 57 17.22 -17.70 6.40
CA SER A 57 17.78 -17.34 7.71
C SER A 57 18.70 -16.13 7.62
N TYR A 58 19.54 -16.06 6.58
CA TYR A 58 20.38 -14.90 6.30
C TYR A 58 19.52 -13.65 6.06
N SER A 59 18.53 -13.74 5.17
CA SER A 59 17.67 -12.61 4.80
C SER A 59 16.90 -12.07 6.00
N LEU A 60 16.33 -12.97 6.81
CA LEU A 60 15.61 -12.60 8.02
C LEU A 60 16.51 -11.91 9.05
N SER A 61 17.68 -12.52 9.32
CA SER A 61 18.67 -11.96 10.25
C SER A 61 19.21 -10.62 9.78
N LYS A 62 19.47 -10.48 8.48
CA LYS A 62 20.00 -9.25 7.89
C LYS A 62 18.97 -8.12 7.90
N THR A 63 17.71 -8.42 7.56
CA THR A 63 16.62 -7.45 7.64
C THR A 63 16.42 -6.95 9.08
N ARG A 64 16.49 -7.86 10.06
CA ARG A 64 16.46 -7.51 11.48
C ARG A 64 17.63 -6.60 11.86
N GLU A 65 18.85 -6.91 11.45
CA GLU A 65 20.04 -6.11 11.74
C GLU A 65 19.92 -4.70 11.12
N MET A 66 19.41 -4.60 9.89
CA MET A 66 19.18 -3.30 9.24
C MET A 66 18.15 -2.47 9.98
N PHE A 67 17.06 -3.08 10.42
CA PHE A 67 16.06 -2.40 11.25
C PHE A 67 16.63 -1.91 12.58
N ASP A 68 17.29 -2.79 13.31
CA ASP A 68 17.90 -2.46 14.60
C ASP A 68 18.98 -1.36 14.45
N PHE A 69 19.71 -1.36 13.34
CA PHE A 69 20.70 -0.32 13.04
C PHE A 69 20.03 1.02 12.76
N GLY A 70 19.04 1.08 11.88
CA GLY A 70 18.30 2.31 11.57
C GLY A 70 17.58 2.86 12.80
N TRP A 71 16.83 2.01 13.51
CA TRP A 71 16.07 2.40 14.70
C TRP A 71 16.95 2.95 15.82
N ARG A 72 18.03 2.25 16.20
CA ARG A 72 18.93 2.72 17.25
C ARG A 72 19.57 4.06 16.91
N ASN A 73 20.00 4.25 15.67
CA ASN A 73 20.60 5.51 15.25
C ASN A 73 19.57 6.65 15.21
N TYR A 74 18.32 6.39 14.79
CA TYR A 74 17.26 7.38 14.91
C TYR A 74 17.06 7.80 16.38
N MET A 75 16.94 6.83 17.28
CA MET A 75 16.72 7.11 18.70
C MET A 75 17.91 7.81 19.38
N GLU A 76 19.14 7.55 18.93
CA GLU A 76 20.36 8.12 19.52
C GLU A 76 20.67 9.52 18.97
N PHE A 77 20.49 9.74 17.67
CA PHE A 77 20.98 10.95 17.00
C PHE A 77 19.90 11.89 16.53
N ALA A 78 18.70 11.40 16.25
CA ALA A 78 17.62 12.20 15.68
C ALA A 78 16.52 12.53 16.69
N PHE A 79 16.05 11.55 17.49
CA PHE A 79 14.98 11.80 18.44
C PHE A 79 15.30 12.99 19.37
N PRO A 80 14.38 13.98 19.58
CA PRO A 80 12.96 13.98 19.24
C PRO A 80 12.60 14.62 17.88
N ALA A 81 13.56 14.83 16.98
CA ALA A 81 13.24 15.29 15.62
C ALA A 81 12.45 14.21 14.85
N ASP A 82 11.86 14.61 13.72
CA ASP A 82 10.97 13.74 12.96
C ASP A 82 11.71 12.63 12.20
N GLU A 83 12.84 12.94 11.56
CA GLU A 83 13.62 12.00 10.76
C GLU A 83 15.11 12.07 11.07
N LEU A 84 15.85 11.08 10.59
CA LEU A 84 17.29 10.99 10.70
C LEU A 84 17.99 11.45 9.41
N ASP A 85 18.98 12.32 9.56
CA ASP A 85 20.02 12.59 8.57
C ASP A 85 21.16 11.58 8.76
N PRO A 86 21.16 10.45 8.02
CA PRO A 86 21.99 9.30 8.37
C PRO A 86 23.48 9.45 8.04
N ILE A 87 23.84 10.39 7.14
CA ILE A 87 25.25 10.66 6.79
C ILE A 87 25.93 11.48 7.89
N HIS A 88 25.26 12.55 8.34
CA HIS A 88 25.79 13.45 9.38
C HIS A 88 25.43 13.04 10.80
N CYS A 89 24.53 12.06 10.99
CA CYS A 89 24.06 11.61 12.30
C CYS A 89 23.41 12.76 13.09
N THR A 90 22.43 13.41 12.49
CA THR A 90 21.65 14.50 13.06
C THR A 90 20.16 14.27 12.86
N GLY A 91 19.32 15.00 13.61
CA GLY A 91 17.87 14.97 13.41
C GLY A 91 17.40 16.03 12.44
N ARG A 92 16.35 15.72 11.70
CA ARG A 92 15.64 16.61 10.79
C ARG A 92 14.20 16.80 11.28
N GLY A 93 13.69 18.02 11.22
CA GLY A 93 12.30 18.38 11.52
C GLY A 93 11.77 19.38 10.51
N HIS A 94 10.66 20.04 10.86
CA HIS A 94 10.03 21.06 10.04
C HIS A 94 11.00 22.21 9.74
N ASP A 95 11.04 22.66 8.48
CA ASP A 95 11.90 23.78 8.05
C ASP A 95 11.22 25.12 8.38
N HIS A 96 11.37 25.57 9.64
CA HIS A 96 10.84 26.84 10.11
C HIS A 96 11.47 28.07 9.45
N ALA A 97 12.68 27.91 8.87
CA ALA A 97 13.36 29.01 8.18
C ALA A 97 12.78 29.23 6.79
N ASN A 98 12.22 28.21 6.17
CA ASN A 98 11.61 28.28 4.85
C ASN A 98 10.25 27.57 4.86
N PRO A 99 9.16 28.24 5.29
CA PRO A 99 7.82 27.67 5.35
C PRO A 99 7.28 27.15 4.00
N ASP A 100 7.83 27.64 2.88
CA ASP A 100 7.45 27.23 1.52
C ASP A 100 8.18 25.96 1.05
N ASN A 101 9.05 25.39 1.89
CA ASN A 101 9.73 24.11 1.60
C ASN A 101 8.76 22.94 1.78
N ILE A 102 7.80 22.82 0.87
CA ILE A 102 6.73 21.82 0.93
C ILE A 102 7.25 20.39 0.89
N ASN A 103 8.40 20.13 0.24
CA ASN A 103 9.01 18.80 0.18
C ASN A 103 9.43 18.26 1.56
N ILE A 104 9.62 19.14 2.53
CA ILE A 104 9.94 18.81 3.92
C ILE A 104 8.70 19.02 4.79
N ASN A 105 8.08 20.21 4.70
CA ASN A 105 7.06 20.66 5.63
C ASN A 105 5.71 19.94 5.49
N ASP A 106 5.42 19.34 4.34
CA ASP A 106 4.22 18.53 4.18
C ASP A 106 4.23 17.27 5.06
N VAL A 107 5.43 16.72 5.30
CA VAL A 107 5.62 15.46 6.04
C VAL A 107 6.03 15.70 7.50
N LEU A 108 7.00 16.61 7.73
CA LEU A 108 7.62 16.82 9.03
C LEU A 108 6.86 17.89 9.84
N GLY A 109 6.29 17.50 10.97
CA GLY A 109 5.43 18.34 11.81
C GLY A 109 5.98 18.62 13.20
N ASP A 110 7.26 18.31 13.47
CA ASP A 110 7.90 18.39 14.78
C ASP A 110 7.23 17.52 15.86
N TYR A 111 6.67 16.37 15.48
CA TYR A 111 5.96 15.46 16.37
C TYR A 111 6.65 14.12 16.58
N SER A 112 7.96 14.04 16.28
CA SER A 112 8.76 12.82 16.39
C SER A 112 8.24 11.72 15.44
N LEU A 113 8.07 12.07 14.16
CA LEU A 113 7.47 11.20 13.16
C LEU A 113 8.09 9.80 13.14
N GLY A 114 9.42 9.69 13.09
CA GLY A 114 10.11 8.40 13.02
C GLY A 114 9.83 7.50 14.23
N LEU A 115 9.59 8.09 15.43
CA LEU A 115 9.16 7.33 16.61
C LEU A 115 7.73 6.79 16.43
N ILE A 116 6.80 7.64 15.99
CA ILE A 116 5.39 7.25 15.87
C ILE A 116 5.24 6.22 14.74
N ASP A 117 5.73 6.54 13.56
CA ASP A 117 5.54 5.78 12.33
C ASP A 117 6.11 4.33 12.42
N THR A 118 7.12 4.13 13.28
CA THR A 118 7.77 2.83 13.47
C THR A 118 7.08 1.94 14.52
N LEU A 119 6.06 2.41 15.26
CA LEU A 119 5.51 1.67 16.41
C LEU A 119 5.07 0.24 16.08
N ASP A 120 4.29 0.05 15.04
CA ASP A 120 3.79 -1.29 14.69
C ASP A 120 4.85 -2.14 13.95
N SER A 121 5.92 -1.53 13.42
CA SER A 121 7.11 -2.26 12.96
C SER A 121 7.84 -2.94 14.12
N LEU A 122 7.95 -2.31 15.29
CA LEU A 122 8.51 -2.95 16.49
C LEU A 122 7.74 -4.23 16.85
N VAL A 123 6.46 -4.27 16.60
CA VAL A 123 5.62 -5.47 16.77
C VAL A 123 5.97 -6.55 15.76
N VAL A 124 6.09 -6.18 14.48
CA VAL A 124 6.49 -7.10 13.41
C VAL A 124 7.88 -7.69 13.69
N PHE A 125 8.81 -6.87 14.13
CA PHE A 125 10.15 -7.34 14.50
C PHE A 125 10.19 -8.07 15.86
N GLY A 126 9.07 -8.22 16.57
CA GLY A 126 8.98 -9.01 17.80
C GLY A 126 9.60 -8.35 19.04
N ASP A 127 9.81 -7.04 19.01
CA ASP A 127 10.51 -6.30 20.06
C ASP A 127 9.55 -5.77 21.13
N THR A 128 9.11 -6.66 22.01
CA THR A 128 8.06 -6.39 23.00
C THR A 128 8.44 -5.27 23.98
N ASP A 129 9.68 -5.28 24.48
CA ASP A 129 10.11 -4.31 25.48
C ASP A 129 10.30 -2.92 24.85
N GLU A 130 10.86 -2.88 23.65
CA GLU A 130 11.04 -1.65 22.90
C GLU A 130 9.72 -1.05 22.45
N PHE A 131 8.75 -1.86 21.98
CA PHE A 131 7.39 -1.39 21.69
C PHE A 131 6.75 -0.70 22.91
N LYS A 132 6.80 -1.34 24.07
CA LYS A 132 6.24 -0.77 25.30
C LYS A 132 6.97 0.51 25.71
N ARG A 133 8.30 0.56 25.56
CA ARG A 133 9.10 1.76 25.80
C ARG A 133 8.73 2.89 24.83
N ALA A 134 8.61 2.58 23.53
CA ALA A 134 8.26 3.53 22.50
C ALA A 134 6.85 4.09 22.69
N VAL A 135 5.86 3.24 22.99
CA VAL A 135 4.48 3.68 23.33
C VAL A 135 4.48 4.63 24.52
N ASN A 136 5.17 4.29 25.61
CA ASN A 136 5.29 5.18 26.77
C ASN A 136 6.00 6.50 26.43
N LEU A 137 6.99 6.46 25.56
CA LEU A 137 7.70 7.65 25.12
C LEU A 137 6.75 8.57 24.32
N VAL A 138 5.99 8.02 23.37
CA VAL A 138 4.97 8.77 22.62
C VAL A 138 3.96 9.42 23.56
N ILE A 139 3.39 8.67 24.50
CA ILE A 139 2.39 9.18 25.46
C ILE A 139 2.95 10.35 26.30
N ASN A 140 4.23 10.31 26.67
CA ASN A 140 4.82 11.31 27.55
C ASN A 140 5.43 12.51 26.83
N THR A 141 5.74 12.43 25.53
CA THR A 141 6.53 13.47 24.85
C THR A 141 5.82 14.07 23.63
N VAL A 142 4.91 13.34 22.99
CA VAL A 142 4.24 13.83 21.78
C VAL A 142 3.07 14.74 22.12
N SER A 143 2.99 15.84 21.41
CA SER A 143 1.85 16.78 21.46
C SER A 143 1.65 17.36 20.06
N PHE A 144 0.40 17.51 19.67
CA PHE A 144 0.01 18.15 18.40
C PHE A 144 -0.38 19.62 18.58
N GLU A 145 -0.30 20.19 19.79
CA GLU A 145 -0.49 21.63 19.99
C GLU A 145 0.74 22.41 19.53
N LYS A 146 0.95 22.47 18.22
CA LYS A 146 2.12 23.09 17.61
C LYS A 146 1.75 24.09 16.53
N ASN A 147 2.51 25.19 16.47
CA ASN A 147 2.40 26.16 15.39
C ASN A 147 3.16 25.66 14.15
N THR A 148 2.73 24.53 13.62
CA THR A 148 3.34 23.87 12.47
C THR A 148 2.24 23.57 11.46
N THR A 149 2.46 23.91 10.21
CA THR A 149 1.53 23.60 9.12
C THR A 149 1.95 22.27 8.49
N VAL A 150 1.01 21.34 8.43
CA VAL A 150 1.24 19.98 7.91
C VAL A 150 0.26 19.67 6.78
N GLN A 151 0.58 18.69 5.96
CA GLN A 151 -0.37 18.14 4.99
C GLN A 151 -1.35 17.20 5.70
N VAL A 152 -2.64 17.37 5.41
CA VAL A 152 -3.72 16.56 6.02
C VAL A 152 -3.52 15.08 5.73
N PHE A 153 -3.17 14.73 4.48
CA PHE A 153 -2.95 13.36 4.04
C PHE A 153 -1.77 12.70 4.78
N GLU A 154 -0.58 13.30 4.75
CA GLU A 154 0.62 12.74 5.38
C GLU A 154 0.44 12.53 6.89
N SER A 155 -0.14 13.52 7.58
CA SER A 155 -0.45 13.39 9.01
C SER A 155 -1.47 12.29 9.30
N THR A 156 -2.38 12.01 8.38
CA THR A 156 -3.38 10.96 8.52
C THR A 156 -2.75 9.58 8.32
N ILE A 157 -2.07 9.34 7.20
CA ILE A 157 -1.58 8.00 6.88
C ILE A 157 -0.43 7.56 7.80
N ARG A 158 0.53 8.46 8.09
CA ARG A 158 1.71 8.14 8.91
C ARG A 158 1.40 8.20 10.40
N VAL A 159 0.92 9.34 10.87
CA VAL A 159 0.80 9.58 12.32
C VAL A 159 -0.46 8.96 12.89
N MET A 160 -1.62 9.27 12.32
CA MET A 160 -2.89 8.72 12.82
C MET A 160 -2.95 7.21 12.58
N GLY A 161 -2.53 6.73 11.40
CA GLY A 161 -2.51 5.31 11.06
C GLY A 161 -1.69 4.50 12.07
N SER A 162 -0.48 4.96 12.39
CA SER A 162 0.39 4.29 13.36
C SER A 162 -0.18 4.34 14.78
N LEU A 163 -0.69 5.49 15.24
CA LEU A 163 -1.30 5.61 16.57
C LEU A 163 -2.49 4.65 16.72
N LEU A 164 -3.32 4.49 15.70
CA LEU A 164 -4.47 3.57 15.71
C LEU A 164 -4.02 2.11 15.70
N ALA A 165 -3.03 1.74 14.87
CA ALA A 165 -2.46 0.40 14.83
C ALA A 165 -1.84 0.03 16.18
N ALA A 166 -0.98 0.89 16.73
CA ALA A 166 -0.34 0.69 18.02
C ALA A 166 -1.34 0.65 19.17
N HIS A 167 -2.42 1.48 19.13
CA HIS A 167 -3.51 1.43 20.12
C HIS A 167 -4.17 0.05 20.14
N MET A 168 -4.57 -0.47 18.97
CA MET A 168 -5.25 -1.77 18.88
C MET A 168 -4.35 -2.91 19.37
N ILE A 169 -3.04 -2.82 19.15
CA ILE A 169 -2.07 -3.82 19.61
C ILE A 169 -1.84 -3.70 21.12
N ALA A 170 -1.62 -2.48 21.63
CA ALA A 170 -1.38 -2.23 23.06
C ALA A 170 -2.57 -2.60 23.95
N ALA A 171 -3.80 -2.49 23.42
CA ALA A 171 -5.04 -2.84 24.11
C ALA A 171 -5.43 -4.33 23.96
N ASP A 172 -4.77 -5.10 23.10
CA ASP A 172 -5.16 -6.48 22.76
C ASP A 172 -4.75 -7.50 23.83
N LYS A 173 -5.66 -7.79 24.77
CA LYS A 173 -5.46 -8.82 25.81
C LYS A 173 -5.36 -10.24 25.24
N SER A 174 -5.80 -10.49 24.02
CA SER A 174 -5.72 -11.81 23.39
C SER A 174 -4.31 -12.15 22.92
N ASN A 175 -3.43 -11.14 22.84
CA ASN A 175 -2.05 -11.25 22.38
C ASN A 175 -1.94 -11.86 20.96
N ARG A 176 -2.84 -11.50 20.04
CA ARG A 176 -2.88 -12.05 18.66
C ARG A 176 -1.61 -11.83 17.85
N TYR A 177 -0.88 -10.76 18.17
CA TYR A 177 0.40 -10.42 17.52
C TYR A 177 1.62 -10.82 18.35
N GLY A 178 1.43 -11.44 19.54
CA GLY A 178 2.45 -11.70 20.52
C GLY A 178 2.20 -10.94 21.83
N LYS A 179 3.15 -10.96 22.77
CA LYS A 179 2.99 -10.39 24.14
C LYS A 179 3.12 -8.85 24.16
N PHE A 180 2.38 -8.16 23.29
CA PHE A 180 2.45 -6.70 23.16
C PHE A 180 1.40 -5.94 23.98
N TYR A 181 0.44 -6.63 24.57
CA TYR A 181 -0.50 -6.01 25.52
C TYR A 181 0.23 -5.24 26.62
N ILE A 182 -0.22 -4.01 26.89
CA ILE A 182 0.35 -3.15 27.93
C ILE A 182 -0.60 -3.10 29.11
N GLU A 183 -0.16 -3.63 30.26
CA GLU A 183 -0.94 -3.60 31.48
C GLU A 183 -1.11 -2.15 31.98
N GLY A 184 -2.33 -1.76 32.31
CA GLY A 184 -2.66 -0.39 32.74
C GLY A 184 -2.83 0.61 31.61
N TYR A 185 -2.64 0.21 30.35
CA TYR A 185 -2.96 1.07 29.20
C TYR A 185 -4.47 1.35 29.13
N SER A 186 -4.86 2.65 29.02
CA SER A 186 -6.25 3.12 29.09
C SER A 186 -6.74 3.80 27.80
N GLY A 187 -5.95 3.75 26.69
CA GLY A 187 -6.34 4.32 25.40
C GLY A 187 -5.64 5.63 25.05
N GLU A 188 -4.50 5.91 25.64
CA GLU A 188 -3.78 7.18 25.48
C GLU A 188 -3.40 7.45 24.02
N LEU A 189 -2.98 6.43 23.25
CA LEU A 189 -2.69 6.59 21.82
C LEU A 189 -3.95 6.90 21.01
N LEU A 190 -5.10 6.33 21.36
CA LEU A 190 -6.39 6.68 20.74
C LEU A 190 -6.76 8.14 21.04
N THR A 191 -6.47 8.60 22.25
CA THR A 191 -6.68 10.01 22.64
C THR A 191 -5.80 10.95 21.81
N LEU A 192 -4.55 10.58 21.57
CA LEU A 192 -3.64 11.33 20.69
C LEU A 192 -4.14 11.34 19.23
N ALA A 193 -4.57 10.17 18.72
CA ALA A 193 -5.15 10.09 17.38
C ALA A 193 -6.40 10.97 17.24
N HIS A 194 -7.25 11.01 18.25
CA HIS A 194 -8.43 11.87 18.31
C HIS A 194 -8.07 13.35 18.40
N ASP A 195 -7.06 13.75 19.20
CA ASP A 195 -6.56 15.13 19.23
C ASP A 195 -6.04 15.57 17.86
N LEU A 196 -5.22 14.73 17.20
CA LEU A 196 -4.74 15.02 15.84
C LEU A 196 -5.92 15.18 14.88
N ALA A 197 -6.86 14.23 14.84
CA ALA A 197 -8.03 14.29 13.98
C ALA A 197 -8.85 15.57 14.20
N GLY A 198 -9.06 15.97 15.46
CA GLY A 198 -9.72 17.23 15.80
C GLY A 198 -9.00 18.47 15.24
N ARG A 199 -7.67 18.45 15.22
CA ARG A 199 -6.86 19.54 14.63
C ARG A 199 -6.86 19.55 13.11
N LEU A 200 -7.17 18.41 12.47
CA LEU A 200 -7.33 18.32 11.01
C LEU A 200 -8.73 18.76 10.54
N LEU A 201 -9.77 18.73 11.41
CA LEU A 201 -11.15 19.10 11.04
C LEU A 201 -11.31 20.46 10.36
N PRO A 202 -10.58 21.52 10.78
CA PRO A 202 -10.70 22.83 10.10
C PRO A 202 -10.40 22.78 8.61
N ALA A 203 -9.62 21.79 8.13
CA ALA A 203 -9.35 21.62 6.70
C ALA A 203 -10.61 21.29 5.89
N PHE A 204 -11.64 20.70 6.53
CA PHE A 204 -12.92 20.33 5.88
C PHE A 204 -13.97 21.45 5.98
N GLU A 205 -13.67 22.52 6.70
CA GLU A 205 -14.57 23.65 6.91
C GLU A 205 -14.35 24.73 5.85
N GLY A 206 -15.43 25.42 5.46
CA GLY A 206 -15.35 26.56 4.54
C GLY A 206 -15.01 26.19 3.09
N THR A 207 -15.06 24.91 2.72
CA THR A 207 -14.93 24.46 1.34
C THR A 207 -16.31 24.23 0.70
N ALA A 208 -16.52 24.75 -0.50
CA ALA A 208 -17.83 24.65 -1.16
C ALA A 208 -18.17 23.22 -1.62
N THR A 209 -17.15 22.41 -1.91
CA THR A 209 -17.32 21.01 -2.35
C THR A 209 -17.35 20.02 -1.18
N GLY A 210 -16.86 20.40 0.00
CA GLY A 210 -16.61 19.50 1.12
C GLY A 210 -15.31 18.69 1.00
N ILE A 211 -14.54 18.87 -0.08
CA ILE A 211 -13.17 18.35 -0.23
C ILE A 211 -12.25 19.20 0.66
N PRO A 212 -11.33 18.61 1.44
CA PRO A 212 -10.52 19.35 2.39
C PRO A 212 -9.43 20.19 1.74
N TYR A 213 -9.02 21.26 2.42
CA TYR A 213 -7.75 21.90 2.14
C TYR A 213 -6.60 20.90 2.29
N PRO A 214 -5.55 20.99 1.46
CA PRO A 214 -4.42 20.04 1.55
C PRO A 214 -3.59 20.23 2.82
N ARG A 215 -3.58 21.43 3.40
CA ARG A 215 -2.74 21.79 4.55
C ARG A 215 -3.53 22.51 5.64
N VAL A 216 -3.11 22.25 6.87
CA VAL A 216 -3.69 22.85 8.08
C VAL A 216 -2.58 23.11 9.10
N ASN A 217 -2.65 24.25 9.78
CA ASN A 217 -1.80 24.52 10.93
C ASN A 217 -2.40 23.85 12.17
N LEU A 218 -1.63 23.01 12.84
CA LEU A 218 -2.10 22.19 13.96
C LEU A 218 -2.64 23.01 15.14
N LYS A 219 -2.22 24.28 15.27
CA LYS A 219 -2.67 25.18 16.34
C LYS A 219 -3.76 26.17 15.89
N PHE A 220 -3.68 26.66 14.66
CA PHE A 220 -4.50 27.79 14.21
C PHE A 220 -5.50 27.41 13.10
N GLY A 221 -5.57 26.16 12.69
CA GLY A 221 -6.44 25.73 11.60
C GLY A 221 -5.90 26.16 10.21
N VAL A 222 -6.78 26.34 9.24
CA VAL A 222 -6.40 26.76 7.89
C VAL A 222 -5.95 28.22 7.89
N LEU A 223 -4.70 28.45 7.52
CA LEU A 223 -4.12 29.80 7.49
C LEU A 223 -4.59 30.57 6.24
N PRO A 224 -4.68 31.92 6.32
CA PRO A 224 -4.95 32.75 5.16
C PRO A 224 -3.90 32.52 4.06
N GLY A 225 -4.36 32.34 2.82
CA GLY A 225 -3.47 32.07 1.68
C GLY A 225 -3.13 30.59 1.45
N THR A 226 -3.65 29.67 2.26
CA THR A 226 -3.57 28.24 1.98
C THR A 226 -4.18 27.94 0.60
N THR A 227 -3.50 27.16 -0.22
CA THR A 227 -3.95 26.80 -1.56
C THR A 227 -5.29 26.06 -1.55
N ASN A 228 -6.14 26.37 -2.52
CA ASN A 228 -7.39 25.62 -2.78
C ASN A 228 -7.15 24.34 -3.62
N ALA A 229 -5.95 24.12 -4.10
CA ALA A 229 -5.63 22.98 -4.95
C ALA A 229 -5.17 21.78 -4.10
N THR A 230 -5.86 20.65 -4.23
CA THR A 230 -5.50 19.38 -3.59
C THR A 230 -5.42 18.26 -4.61
N CYS A 231 -4.61 17.23 -4.33
CA CYS A 231 -4.57 16.05 -5.19
C CYS A 231 -5.65 15.03 -4.81
N THR A 232 -6.00 14.17 -5.75
CA THR A 232 -7.07 13.17 -5.58
C THR A 232 -6.77 12.20 -4.46
N SER A 233 -5.53 11.65 -4.38
CA SER A 233 -5.10 10.79 -3.27
C SER A 233 -5.05 11.56 -1.95
N GLY A 234 -4.53 12.79 -1.95
CA GLY A 234 -4.44 13.61 -0.74
C GLY A 234 -5.78 13.91 -0.08
N ALA A 235 -6.84 14.04 -0.88
CA ALA A 235 -8.19 14.22 -0.37
C ALA A 235 -8.94 12.90 -0.13
N GLY A 236 -8.76 11.91 -0.99
CA GLY A 236 -9.58 10.70 -1.03
C GLY A 236 -9.04 9.51 -0.25
N SER A 237 -7.77 9.55 0.19
CA SER A 237 -7.14 8.45 0.92
C SER A 237 -7.07 8.68 2.44
N LEU A 238 -8.22 9.04 3.03
CA LEU A 238 -8.35 9.31 4.47
C LEU A 238 -9.28 8.31 5.17
N LEU A 239 -10.04 7.53 4.38
CA LEU A 239 -11.17 6.77 4.90
C LEU A 239 -10.77 5.61 5.82
N LEU A 240 -9.63 4.97 5.62
CA LEU A 240 -9.22 3.87 6.50
C LEU A 240 -8.98 4.37 7.92
N GLU A 241 -8.14 5.38 8.09
CA GLU A 241 -7.77 5.93 9.39
C GLU A 241 -8.96 6.63 10.05
N PHE A 242 -9.66 7.49 9.31
CA PHE A 242 -10.83 8.20 9.82
C PHE A 242 -11.98 7.24 10.16
N GLY A 243 -12.17 6.18 9.37
CA GLY A 243 -13.17 5.15 9.62
C GLY A 243 -12.84 4.30 10.85
N VAL A 244 -11.58 3.86 10.98
CA VAL A 244 -11.12 3.12 12.16
C VAL A 244 -11.24 3.98 13.42
N LEU A 245 -10.78 5.23 13.37
CA LEU A 245 -10.91 6.18 14.48
C LEU A 245 -12.37 6.35 14.91
N SER A 246 -13.25 6.64 13.96
CA SER A 246 -14.69 6.79 14.21
C SER A 246 -15.30 5.58 14.92
N ARG A 247 -14.98 4.38 14.44
CA ARG A 247 -15.54 3.15 14.98
C ARG A 247 -14.99 2.79 16.35
N LEU A 248 -13.72 3.09 16.62
CA LEU A 248 -13.10 2.94 17.95
C LEU A 248 -13.66 3.92 18.98
N LEU A 249 -13.98 5.15 18.56
CA LEU A 249 -14.57 6.18 19.43
C LEU A 249 -16.10 6.02 19.60
N GLY A 250 -16.78 5.34 18.67
CA GLY A 250 -18.24 5.36 18.58
C GLY A 250 -18.78 6.72 18.10
N ASP A 251 -17.97 7.50 17.37
CA ASP A 251 -18.31 8.82 16.81
C ASP A 251 -18.17 8.79 15.28
N GLU A 252 -19.27 8.90 14.56
CA GLU A 252 -19.30 8.81 13.10
C GLU A 252 -18.70 10.03 12.36
N THR A 253 -18.30 11.07 13.08
CA THR A 253 -17.90 12.37 12.49
C THR A 253 -16.81 12.21 11.43
N PHE A 254 -15.71 11.54 11.78
CA PHE A 254 -14.55 11.43 10.89
C PHE A 254 -14.84 10.52 9.70
N GLU A 255 -15.47 9.37 9.91
CA GLU A 255 -15.85 8.46 8.81
C GLU A 255 -16.81 9.14 7.82
N LYS A 256 -17.82 9.87 8.33
CA LYS A 256 -18.77 10.62 7.47
C LYS A 256 -18.08 11.69 6.64
N LEU A 257 -17.07 12.38 7.20
CA LEU A 257 -16.29 13.37 6.45
C LEU A 257 -15.53 12.71 5.30
N ALA A 258 -14.76 11.66 5.57
CA ALA A 258 -13.99 10.97 4.54
C ALA A 258 -14.89 10.36 3.45
N ARG A 259 -16.00 9.72 3.83
CA ARG A 259 -16.98 9.17 2.86
C ARG A 259 -17.61 10.26 1.99
N ARG A 260 -17.92 11.43 2.57
CA ARG A 260 -18.44 12.58 1.81
C ARG A 260 -17.43 13.06 0.77
N VAL A 261 -16.14 13.12 1.14
CA VAL A 261 -15.07 13.49 0.20
C VAL A 261 -14.98 12.48 -0.94
N ASN A 262 -14.96 11.18 -0.62
CA ASN A 262 -14.87 10.13 -1.64
C ASN A 262 -16.08 10.15 -2.58
N ALA A 263 -17.29 10.31 -2.03
CA ALA A 263 -18.50 10.45 -2.84
C ALA A 263 -18.45 11.68 -3.76
N LYS A 264 -17.88 12.81 -3.27
CA LYS A 264 -17.74 14.03 -4.06
C LYS A 264 -16.70 13.87 -5.16
N LEU A 265 -15.54 13.29 -4.89
CA LEU A 265 -14.53 12.99 -5.91
C LEU A 265 -15.12 12.05 -6.98
N TRP A 266 -15.87 11.04 -6.54
CA TRP A 266 -16.57 10.12 -7.44
C TRP A 266 -17.58 10.82 -8.35
N GLU A 267 -18.36 11.74 -7.83
CA GLU A 267 -19.30 12.56 -8.60
C GLU A 267 -18.59 13.41 -9.66
N LEU A 268 -17.40 13.93 -9.34
CA LEU A 268 -16.64 14.84 -10.19
C LEU A 268 -15.76 14.15 -11.25
N ARG A 269 -15.76 12.81 -11.32
CA ARG A 269 -15.03 12.10 -12.38
C ARG A 269 -15.52 12.52 -13.77
N ASN A 270 -14.64 12.38 -14.76
CA ASN A 270 -14.99 12.78 -16.12
C ASN A 270 -16.19 11.97 -16.66
N GLU A 271 -17.18 12.63 -17.25
CA GLU A 271 -18.42 12.00 -17.75
C GLU A 271 -18.17 11.02 -18.91
N ILE A 272 -17.14 11.25 -19.72
CA ILE A 272 -16.84 10.43 -20.91
C ILE A 272 -16.00 9.22 -20.53
N THR A 273 -14.89 9.45 -19.82
CA THR A 273 -13.92 8.39 -19.51
C THR A 273 -14.18 7.71 -18.17
N GLY A 274 -14.86 8.38 -17.23
CA GLY A 274 -15.00 7.95 -15.85
C GLY A 274 -13.72 8.13 -15.02
N LEU A 275 -12.67 8.74 -15.58
CA LEU A 275 -11.40 8.94 -14.91
C LEU A 275 -11.37 10.21 -14.05
N HIS A 276 -10.48 10.21 -13.05
CA HIS A 276 -10.19 11.37 -12.21
C HIS A 276 -8.95 12.11 -12.74
N GLY A 277 -8.91 13.43 -12.55
CA GLY A 277 -7.68 14.20 -12.67
C GLY A 277 -6.80 14.05 -11.43
N ASN A 278 -5.58 14.55 -11.49
CA ASN A 278 -4.64 14.47 -10.36
C ASN A 278 -4.68 15.69 -9.41
N LEU A 279 -5.27 16.81 -9.83
CA LEU A 279 -5.33 18.05 -9.05
C LEU A 279 -6.69 18.72 -9.23
N ILE A 280 -7.35 19.09 -8.12
CA ILE A 280 -8.70 19.66 -8.09
C ILE A 280 -8.75 20.93 -7.25
N ASP A 281 -9.56 21.91 -7.66
CA ASP A 281 -9.91 23.08 -6.84
C ASP A 281 -11.06 22.74 -5.88
N ILE A 282 -10.82 22.85 -4.58
CA ILE A 282 -11.78 22.47 -3.54
C ILE A 282 -12.97 23.43 -3.41
N GLN A 283 -12.88 24.62 -3.99
CA GLN A 283 -13.99 25.58 -3.96
C GLN A 283 -14.92 25.41 -5.16
N THR A 284 -14.35 25.19 -6.34
CA THR A 284 -15.16 25.08 -7.57
C THR A 284 -15.50 23.64 -7.92
N GLY A 285 -14.68 22.67 -7.53
CA GLY A 285 -14.75 21.28 -7.98
C GLY A 285 -14.21 21.07 -9.41
N GLU A 286 -13.53 22.08 -9.97
CA GLU A 286 -12.92 21.97 -11.29
C GLU A 286 -11.55 21.28 -11.21
N TRP A 287 -11.28 20.40 -12.16
CA TRP A 287 -9.97 19.77 -12.30
C TRP A 287 -8.95 20.78 -12.82
N LEU A 288 -7.96 21.09 -12.02
CA LEU A 288 -6.80 21.92 -12.36
C LEU A 288 -5.72 21.11 -13.10
N GLY A 289 -5.64 19.82 -12.80
CA GLY A 289 -4.77 18.86 -13.46
C GLY A 289 -5.58 17.73 -14.06
N HIS A 290 -5.32 17.40 -15.32
CA HIS A 290 -6.04 16.36 -16.06
C HIS A 290 -5.21 15.09 -16.25
N LEU A 291 -4.04 15.00 -15.63
CA LEU A 291 -3.26 13.77 -15.62
C LEU A 291 -4.02 12.70 -14.82
N SER A 292 -4.21 11.53 -15.42
CA SER A 292 -4.79 10.36 -14.79
C SER A 292 -3.82 9.20 -14.91
N GLY A 293 -3.49 8.55 -13.81
CA GLY A 293 -2.50 7.48 -13.74
C GLY A 293 -2.66 6.65 -12.47
N LEU A 294 -1.66 5.83 -12.16
CA LEU A 294 -1.60 4.96 -10.99
C LEU A 294 -0.45 5.34 -10.04
N GLY A 295 0.16 6.49 -10.27
CA GLY A 295 1.24 7.04 -9.46
C GLY A 295 0.82 8.31 -8.72
N ALA A 296 1.80 9.13 -8.39
CA ALA A 296 1.68 10.30 -7.52
C ALA A 296 0.43 11.16 -7.79
N GLY A 297 -0.34 11.39 -6.73
CA GLY A 297 -1.52 12.24 -6.70
C GLY A 297 -2.86 11.54 -6.95
N ILE A 298 -2.86 10.25 -7.31
CA ILE A 298 -4.09 9.46 -7.51
C ILE A 298 -3.99 8.06 -6.89
N ASP A 299 -2.82 7.47 -6.84
CA ASP A 299 -2.46 6.10 -6.46
C ASP A 299 -3.30 5.49 -5.32
N SER A 300 -3.12 5.96 -4.11
CA SER A 300 -3.79 5.45 -2.91
C SER A 300 -5.31 5.70 -2.90
N PHE A 301 -5.85 6.54 -3.78
CA PHE A 301 -7.30 6.72 -3.87
C PHE A 301 -7.99 5.44 -4.36
N TYR A 302 -7.47 4.81 -5.41
CA TYR A 302 -7.99 3.53 -5.90
C TYR A 302 -7.76 2.40 -4.91
N GLU A 303 -6.61 2.40 -4.27
CA GLU A 303 -6.25 1.46 -3.21
C GLU A 303 -7.25 1.55 -2.04
N TYR A 304 -7.57 2.76 -1.57
CA TYR A 304 -8.46 2.97 -0.43
C TYR A 304 -9.92 2.62 -0.72
N MET A 305 -10.40 2.75 -1.95
CA MET A 305 -11.72 2.22 -2.33
C MET A 305 -11.81 0.71 -2.05
N LEU A 306 -10.81 -0.06 -2.50
CA LEU A 306 -10.77 -1.51 -2.29
C LEU A 306 -10.52 -1.87 -0.83
N LYS A 307 -9.53 -1.25 -0.20
CA LYS A 307 -9.17 -1.52 1.21
C LYS A 307 -10.31 -1.14 2.17
N SER A 308 -11.06 -0.08 1.88
CA SER A 308 -12.26 0.30 2.66
C SER A 308 -13.35 -0.78 2.58
N TYR A 309 -13.62 -1.33 1.40
CA TYR A 309 -14.53 -2.47 1.27
C TYR A 309 -14.03 -3.69 2.06
N ILE A 310 -12.74 -4.02 1.96
CA ILE A 310 -12.16 -5.15 2.69
C ILE A 310 -12.32 -4.97 4.21
N LEU A 311 -12.09 -3.77 4.72
CA LEU A 311 -12.13 -3.49 6.16
C LEU A 311 -13.55 -3.27 6.68
N PHE A 312 -14.35 -2.44 6.01
CA PHE A 312 -15.66 -1.99 6.50
C PHE A 312 -16.84 -2.77 5.91
N GLY A 313 -16.67 -3.37 4.74
CA GLY A 313 -17.69 -4.19 4.08
C GLY A 313 -18.80 -3.40 3.39
N ASP A 314 -18.61 -2.09 3.16
CA ASP A 314 -19.59 -1.27 2.44
C ASP A 314 -19.56 -1.59 0.94
N PRO A 315 -20.65 -2.07 0.33
CA PRO A 315 -20.68 -2.44 -1.08
C PRO A 315 -20.46 -1.25 -2.03
N ILE A 316 -20.70 -0.01 -1.58
CA ILE A 316 -20.48 1.20 -2.38
C ILE A 316 -18.97 1.36 -2.66
N ASP A 317 -18.11 1.08 -1.68
CA ASP A 317 -16.66 1.16 -1.84
C ASP A 317 -16.17 0.16 -2.92
N LEU A 318 -16.74 -1.05 -2.95
CA LEU A 318 -16.43 -2.04 -3.97
C LEU A 318 -16.95 -1.63 -5.36
N GLU A 319 -18.15 -1.07 -5.44
CA GLU A 319 -18.73 -0.57 -6.70
C GLU A 319 -17.84 0.53 -7.30
N MET A 320 -17.43 1.49 -6.47
CA MET A 320 -16.52 2.56 -6.87
C MET A 320 -15.18 2.01 -7.37
N TYR A 321 -14.59 1.04 -6.66
CA TYR A 321 -13.36 0.39 -7.10
C TYR A 321 -13.53 -0.35 -8.43
N THR A 322 -14.58 -1.15 -8.56
CA THR A 322 -14.80 -1.99 -9.75
C THR A 322 -14.99 -1.14 -11.01
N ASP A 323 -15.83 -0.09 -10.95
CA ASP A 323 -16.00 0.83 -12.09
C ASP A 323 -14.69 1.56 -12.41
N SER A 324 -13.94 2.02 -11.37
CA SER A 324 -12.62 2.65 -11.58
C SER A 324 -11.64 1.69 -12.26
N PHE A 325 -11.59 0.44 -11.81
CA PHE A 325 -10.70 -0.57 -12.39
C PHE A 325 -11.02 -0.87 -13.86
N GLU A 326 -12.31 -0.98 -14.22
CA GLU A 326 -12.73 -1.12 -15.61
C GLU A 326 -12.27 0.06 -16.48
N ARG A 327 -12.33 1.30 -15.94
CA ARG A 327 -11.84 2.51 -16.65
C ARG A 327 -10.31 2.52 -16.75
N ILE A 328 -9.60 2.15 -15.70
CA ILE A 328 -8.14 2.00 -15.69
C ILE A 328 -7.71 1.02 -16.79
N VAL A 329 -8.32 -0.16 -16.85
CA VAL A 329 -8.01 -1.16 -17.87
C VAL A 329 -8.34 -0.65 -19.28
N SER A 330 -9.46 0.03 -19.43
CA SER A 330 -9.91 0.53 -20.75
C SER A 330 -9.05 1.65 -21.30
N TYR A 331 -8.58 2.57 -20.45
CA TYR A 331 -7.91 3.79 -20.89
C TYR A 331 -6.41 3.84 -20.62
N MET A 332 -5.92 3.20 -19.55
CA MET A 332 -4.51 3.30 -19.17
C MET A 332 -3.68 2.07 -19.59
N ARG A 333 -4.31 0.89 -19.65
CA ARG A 333 -3.61 -0.34 -19.96
C ARG A 333 -3.22 -0.41 -21.45
N ARG A 334 -1.98 -0.79 -21.73
CA ARG A 334 -1.43 -1.00 -23.07
C ARG A 334 -0.77 -2.38 -23.14
N GLY A 335 -0.46 -2.84 -24.35
CA GLY A 335 0.20 -4.11 -24.58
C GLY A 335 -0.81 -5.27 -24.79
N ARG A 336 -0.30 -6.50 -24.69
CA ARG A 336 -1.07 -7.74 -24.91
C ARG A 336 -2.22 -7.90 -23.91
N THR A 337 -3.24 -8.65 -24.30
CA THR A 337 -4.50 -8.75 -23.53
C THR A 337 -4.31 -9.46 -22.19
N THR A 338 -3.52 -10.53 -22.17
CA THR A 338 -3.25 -11.27 -20.93
C THR A 338 -1.75 -11.35 -20.64
N CYS A 339 -1.41 -11.49 -19.37
CA CYS A 339 -0.02 -11.65 -18.93
C CYS A 339 0.62 -12.92 -19.52
N ALA A 340 -0.14 -14.00 -19.63
CA ALA A 340 0.35 -15.32 -20.08
C ALA A 340 0.63 -15.41 -21.59
N GLU A 341 0.11 -14.49 -22.40
CA GLU A 341 0.35 -14.50 -23.84
C GLU A 341 1.83 -14.31 -24.18
N MET A 342 2.29 -15.03 -25.20
CA MET A 342 3.68 -14.96 -25.67
C MET A 342 3.91 -13.92 -26.76
N GLU A 343 2.85 -13.49 -27.45
CA GLU A 343 2.91 -12.52 -28.55
C GLU A 343 2.51 -11.12 -28.06
N GLY A 344 3.04 -10.08 -28.69
CA GLY A 344 2.79 -8.69 -28.34
C GLY A 344 3.71 -8.13 -27.24
N ASP A 345 3.58 -6.83 -27.00
CA ASP A 345 4.32 -6.12 -25.96
C ASP A 345 3.77 -6.47 -24.55
N PRO A 346 4.63 -6.49 -23.52
CA PRO A 346 4.18 -6.70 -22.14
C PRO A 346 3.14 -5.67 -21.72
N PRO A 347 2.19 -6.03 -20.83
CA PRO A 347 1.26 -5.06 -20.26
C PRO A 347 1.98 -3.94 -19.53
N ILE A 348 1.55 -2.72 -19.76
CA ILE A 348 1.98 -1.51 -19.05
C ILE A 348 0.79 -0.60 -18.83
N TYR A 349 0.73 0.04 -17.67
CA TYR A 349 -0.23 1.11 -17.38
C TYR A 349 0.46 2.45 -17.58
N VAL A 350 -0.10 3.29 -18.44
CA VAL A 350 0.46 4.58 -18.81
C VAL A 350 -0.41 5.72 -18.29
N ASN A 351 0.20 6.88 -18.10
CA ASN A 351 -0.54 8.09 -17.74
C ASN A 351 -1.31 8.64 -18.95
N VAL A 352 -2.56 8.99 -18.72
CA VAL A 352 -3.49 9.48 -19.74
C VAL A 352 -4.11 10.82 -19.36
N ASP A 353 -4.68 11.51 -20.32
CA ASP A 353 -5.56 12.64 -20.04
C ASP A 353 -6.94 12.14 -19.59
N SER A 354 -7.41 12.58 -18.44
CA SER A 354 -8.69 12.15 -17.88
C SER A 354 -9.90 12.50 -18.75
N ARG A 355 -9.76 13.47 -19.67
CA ARG A 355 -10.87 13.94 -20.52
C ARG A 355 -11.17 13.03 -21.70
N ASP A 356 -10.15 12.41 -22.29
CA ASP A 356 -10.28 11.62 -23.52
C ASP A 356 -9.53 10.28 -23.52
N GLY A 357 -8.74 9.98 -22.47
CA GLY A 357 -7.95 8.76 -22.35
C GLY A 357 -6.71 8.71 -23.25
N SER A 358 -6.34 9.81 -23.89
CA SER A 358 -5.10 9.88 -24.68
C SER A 358 -3.87 9.84 -23.79
N THR A 359 -2.77 9.19 -24.24
CA THR A 359 -1.53 9.11 -23.47
C THR A 359 -0.94 10.49 -23.25
N SER A 360 -0.79 10.90 -21.99
CA SER A 360 -0.34 12.23 -21.61
C SER A 360 1.17 12.37 -21.59
N ASN A 361 1.88 11.31 -21.17
CA ASN A 361 3.33 11.31 -21.06
C ASN A 361 3.90 9.89 -21.18
N THR A 362 5.23 9.78 -21.18
CA THR A 362 5.95 8.53 -21.43
C THR A 362 6.71 8.03 -20.23
N TRP A 363 6.37 8.48 -19.02
CA TRP A 363 6.98 8.02 -17.79
C TRP A 363 5.97 7.29 -16.89
N ILE A 364 6.49 6.44 -16.02
CA ILE A 364 5.79 5.78 -14.93
C ILE A 364 6.51 6.11 -13.62
N ASP A 365 5.74 6.22 -12.53
CA ASP A 365 6.27 6.49 -11.17
C ASP A 365 6.69 5.20 -10.46
N SER A 366 7.65 5.29 -9.55
CA SER A 366 7.99 4.21 -8.61
C SER A 366 6.81 3.87 -7.68
N LEU A 367 6.04 4.87 -7.26
CA LEU A 367 4.81 4.70 -6.46
C LEU A 367 3.80 3.75 -7.10
N GLN A 368 3.68 3.76 -8.43
CA GLN A 368 2.80 2.86 -9.16
C GLN A 368 3.16 1.37 -8.97
N ALA A 369 4.34 1.04 -8.43
CA ALA A 369 4.71 -0.35 -8.12
C ALA A 369 3.75 -0.99 -7.09
N SER A 370 3.11 -0.21 -6.20
CA SER A 370 2.10 -0.67 -5.24
C SER A 370 0.86 -1.24 -5.92
N PHE A 371 0.56 -0.83 -7.15
CA PHE A 371 -0.65 -1.29 -7.85
C PHE A 371 -0.67 -2.81 -8.07
N ALA A 372 0.49 -3.49 -8.19
CA ALA A 372 0.51 -4.96 -8.20
C ALA A 372 -0.05 -5.54 -6.90
N GLY A 373 0.21 -4.91 -5.75
CA GLY A 373 -0.40 -5.28 -4.46
C GLY A 373 -1.91 -5.08 -4.45
N VAL A 374 -2.41 -3.97 -5.01
CA VAL A 374 -3.85 -3.70 -5.15
C VAL A 374 -4.51 -4.75 -6.05
N LEU A 375 -3.87 -5.12 -7.16
CA LEU A 375 -4.35 -6.20 -8.05
C LEU A 375 -4.41 -7.55 -7.32
N VAL A 376 -3.44 -7.87 -6.47
CA VAL A 376 -3.47 -9.08 -5.63
C VAL A 376 -4.68 -9.06 -4.69
N LEU A 377 -4.94 -7.94 -4.02
CA LEU A 377 -6.09 -7.79 -3.12
C LEU A 377 -7.43 -7.89 -3.87
N ALA A 378 -7.47 -7.46 -5.11
CA ALA A 378 -8.63 -7.58 -5.99
C ALA A 378 -8.84 -8.99 -6.58
N GLY A 379 -7.85 -9.89 -6.44
CA GLY A 379 -7.87 -11.22 -7.04
C GLY A 379 -7.30 -11.30 -8.47
N GLU A 380 -6.81 -10.19 -9.03
CA GLU A 380 -6.23 -10.08 -10.38
C GLU A 380 -4.75 -10.47 -10.40
N VAL A 381 -4.45 -11.68 -9.88
CA VAL A 381 -3.07 -12.13 -9.62
C VAL A 381 -2.22 -12.22 -10.90
N ASP A 382 -2.78 -12.69 -12.02
CA ASP A 382 -2.05 -12.78 -13.29
C ASP A 382 -1.59 -11.41 -13.80
N GLU A 383 -2.45 -10.39 -13.67
CA GLU A 383 -2.11 -9.02 -14.05
C GLU A 383 -1.08 -8.43 -13.08
N ALA A 384 -1.20 -8.72 -11.79
CA ALA A 384 -0.25 -8.33 -10.75
C ALA A 384 1.17 -8.85 -11.04
N VAL A 385 1.28 -10.11 -11.49
CA VAL A 385 2.57 -10.73 -11.89
C VAL A 385 3.27 -9.94 -12.98
N CYS A 386 2.55 -9.55 -14.04
CA CYS A 386 3.13 -8.78 -15.13
C CYS A 386 3.51 -7.36 -14.70
N HIS A 387 2.66 -6.72 -13.91
CA HIS A 387 2.92 -5.37 -13.41
C HIS A 387 4.17 -5.34 -12.51
N HIS A 388 4.26 -6.27 -11.57
CA HIS A 388 5.43 -6.44 -10.70
C HIS A 388 6.71 -6.72 -11.51
N ALA A 389 6.63 -7.59 -12.51
CA ALA A 389 7.79 -7.95 -13.32
C ALA A 389 8.38 -6.76 -14.11
N LEU A 390 7.56 -5.77 -14.47
CA LEU A 390 8.02 -4.51 -15.08
C LEU A 390 8.95 -3.75 -14.12
N TYR A 391 8.53 -3.56 -12.86
CA TYR A 391 9.32 -2.87 -11.84
C TYR A 391 10.55 -3.69 -11.44
N TYR A 392 10.44 -5.01 -11.39
CA TYR A 392 11.61 -5.87 -11.21
C TYR A 392 12.65 -5.70 -12.31
N ALA A 393 12.23 -5.57 -13.57
CA ALA A 393 13.16 -5.31 -14.68
C ALA A 393 13.89 -3.97 -14.53
N ILE A 394 13.19 -2.91 -14.06
CA ILE A 394 13.80 -1.61 -13.78
C ILE A 394 14.76 -1.72 -12.60
N TRP A 395 14.36 -2.42 -11.52
CA TRP A 395 15.23 -2.71 -10.38
C TRP A 395 16.53 -3.39 -10.80
N LYS A 396 16.43 -4.44 -11.62
CA LYS A 396 17.61 -5.15 -12.15
C LYS A 396 18.54 -4.27 -12.98
N LYS A 397 18.03 -3.23 -13.60
CA LYS A 397 18.82 -2.30 -14.40
C LYS A 397 19.65 -1.35 -13.55
N TYR A 398 19.08 -0.83 -12.46
CA TYR A 398 19.71 0.24 -11.66
C TYR A 398 20.11 -0.23 -10.25
N GLY A 399 19.57 -1.37 -9.79
CA GLY A 399 19.72 -1.89 -8.44
C GLY A 399 18.84 -1.20 -7.39
N VAL A 400 18.12 -0.15 -7.77
CA VAL A 400 17.04 0.54 -7.06
C VAL A 400 16.07 1.13 -8.07
N LEU A 401 14.87 1.56 -7.67
CA LEU A 401 13.91 2.17 -8.59
C LEU A 401 14.13 3.68 -8.68
N PRO A 402 14.30 4.26 -9.88
CA PRO A 402 14.21 5.72 -10.02
C PRO A 402 12.79 6.19 -9.75
N GLU A 403 12.62 7.39 -9.19
CA GLU A 403 11.31 7.97 -8.87
C GLU A 403 10.38 8.06 -10.08
N ARG A 404 10.94 8.40 -11.27
CA ARG A 404 10.24 8.31 -12.56
C ARG A 404 11.10 7.67 -13.61
N PHE A 405 10.52 6.72 -14.33
CA PHE A 405 11.17 6.01 -15.43
C PHE A 405 10.43 6.26 -16.74
N ASN A 406 11.15 6.77 -17.74
CA ASN A 406 10.65 6.96 -19.09
C ASN A 406 10.72 5.62 -19.86
N TRP A 407 9.57 5.02 -20.11
CA TRP A 407 9.50 3.73 -20.77
C TRP A 407 9.80 3.81 -22.28
N GLN A 408 9.62 4.98 -22.91
CA GLN A 408 9.94 5.19 -24.33
C GLN A 408 11.45 5.39 -24.53
N PHE A 409 12.08 6.26 -23.73
CA PHE A 409 13.52 6.50 -23.80
C PHE A 409 14.35 5.51 -22.98
N ARG A 410 13.70 4.72 -22.12
CA ARG A 410 14.32 3.68 -21.28
C ARG A 410 15.37 4.23 -20.33
N THR A 411 15.12 5.40 -19.78
CA THR A 411 16.01 6.12 -18.86
C THR A 411 15.20 6.75 -17.75
N PRO A 412 15.78 7.06 -16.58
CA PRO A 412 15.11 7.86 -15.57
C PRO A 412 14.81 9.27 -16.08
N ASP A 413 13.60 9.76 -15.79
CA ASP A 413 13.25 11.19 -15.92
C ASP A 413 13.46 11.91 -14.57
N VAL A 414 13.30 11.19 -13.45
CA VAL A 414 13.65 11.60 -12.10
C VAL A 414 14.43 10.47 -11.47
N SER A 415 15.70 10.70 -11.17
CA SER A 415 16.67 9.64 -10.91
C SER A 415 16.90 9.32 -9.43
N PHE A 416 16.26 10.03 -8.46
CA PHE A 416 16.45 9.71 -7.06
C PHE A 416 15.60 8.52 -6.61
N TYR A 417 16.02 7.84 -5.53
CA TYR A 417 15.31 6.76 -4.86
C TYR A 417 15.34 6.99 -3.34
N PRO A 418 14.22 7.42 -2.75
CA PRO A 418 14.13 7.75 -1.33
C PRO A 418 13.78 6.53 -0.44
N LEU A 419 14.30 5.34 -0.74
CA LEU A 419 14.08 4.09 0.02
C LEU A 419 12.63 3.56 -0.01
N ARG A 420 11.89 3.85 -1.05
CA ARG A 420 10.46 3.56 -1.19
C ARG A 420 10.06 2.10 -1.01
N PRO A 421 8.88 1.82 -0.37
CA PRO A 421 8.40 0.50 -0.03
C PRO A 421 7.56 -0.20 -1.11
N GLU A 422 6.96 0.51 -2.08
CA GLU A 422 5.85 0.02 -2.91
C GLU A 422 6.19 -1.23 -3.73
N PHE A 423 7.44 -1.34 -4.18
CA PHE A 423 7.91 -2.53 -4.87
C PHE A 423 8.09 -3.72 -3.92
N VAL A 424 8.54 -3.48 -2.70
CA VAL A 424 8.68 -4.50 -1.64
C VAL A 424 7.31 -4.97 -1.16
N GLU A 425 6.38 -4.05 -0.93
CA GLU A 425 4.98 -4.34 -0.59
C GLU A 425 4.36 -5.31 -1.59
N SER A 426 4.41 -4.96 -2.87
CA SER A 426 3.89 -5.79 -3.96
C SER A 426 4.58 -7.16 -4.04
N THR A 427 5.89 -7.22 -3.78
CA THR A 427 6.65 -8.48 -3.72
C THR A 427 6.14 -9.37 -2.58
N TYR A 428 5.92 -8.79 -1.40
CA TYR A 428 5.36 -9.50 -0.24
C TYR A 428 3.94 -10.01 -0.51
N LEU A 429 3.05 -9.16 -1.04
CA LEU A 429 1.66 -9.52 -1.32
C LEU A 429 1.57 -10.61 -2.39
N LEU A 430 2.38 -10.55 -3.44
CA LEU A 430 2.47 -11.60 -4.46
C LEU A 430 3.00 -12.92 -3.88
N TYR A 431 4.00 -12.87 -2.99
CA TYR A 431 4.43 -14.07 -2.27
C TYR A 431 3.30 -14.64 -1.40
N THR A 432 2.58 -13.77 -0.69
CA THR A 432 1.48 -14.20 0.17
C THR A 432 0.37 -14.89 -0.61
N ALA A 433 0.04 -14.39 -1.80
CA ALA A 433 -0.99 -14.95 -2.67
C ALA A 433 -0.54 -16.24 -3.39
N THR A 434 0.70 -16.29 -3.88
CA THR A 434 1.16 -17.36 -4.77
C THR A 434 2.03 -18.40 -4.08
N LYS A 435 2.66 -18.04 -2.96
CA LYS A 435 3.71 -18.81 -2.27
C LYS A 435 4.88 -19.20 -3.19
N ASN A 436 5.11 -18.42 -4.25
CA ASN A 436 6.16 -18.66 -5.21
C ASN A 436 7.52 -18.16 -4.68
N PRO A 437 8.54 -19.01 -4.52
CA PRO A 437 9.86 -18.63 -4.01
C PRO A 437 10.56 -17.54 -4.82
N PHE A 438 10.17 -17.33 -6.08
CA PHE A 438 10.67 -16.24 -6.91
C PHE A 438 10.61 -14.88 -6.19
N TYR A 439 9.52 -14.59 -5.50
CA TYR A 439 9.36 -13.32 -4.78
C TYR A 439 10.29 -13.17 -3.59
N GLN A 440 10.65 -14.30 -2.93
CA GLN A 440 11.65 -14.28 -1.87
C GLN A 440 13.06 -14.01 -2.42
N HIS A 441 13.39 -14.55 -3.60
CA HIS A 441 14.64 -14.19 -4.29
C HIS A 441 14.65 -12.72 -4.72
N VAL A 442 13.52 -12.17 -5.21
CA VAL A 442 13.41 -10.73 -5.48
C VAL A 442 13.65 -9.92 -4.20
N GLY A 443 13.05 -10.33 -3.08
CA GLY A 443 13.26 -9.69 -1.79
C GLY A 443 14.73 -9.75 -1.33
N LEU A 444 15.42 -10.88 -1.52
CA LEU A 444 16.84 -10.99 -1.21
C LEU A 444 17.69 -10.04 -2.07
N GLU A 445 17.40 -9.92 -3.35
CA GLU A 445 18.08 -8.96 -4.24
C GLU A 445 17.82 -7.49 -3.83
N ILE A 446 16.59 -7.18 -3.37
CA ILE A 446 16.26 -5.87 -2.82
C ILE A 446 17.07 -5.61 -1.55
N LEU A 447 17.09 -6.55 -0.62
CA LEU A 447 17.82 -6.47 0.64
C LEU A 447 19.32 -6.20 0.42
N GLU A 448 19.96 -6.96 -0.47
CA GLU A 448 21.36 -6.81 -0.83
C GLU A 448 21.64 -5.45 -1.49
N SER A 449 20.73 -4.98 -2.34
CA SER A 449 20.86 -3.66 -2.97
C SER A 449 20.74 -2.53 -1.94
N LEU A 450 19.78 -2.60 -1.03
CA LEU A 450 19.63 -1.62 0.05
C LEU A 450 20.87 -1.59 0.95
N GLU A 451 21.36 -2.76 1.37
CA GLU A 451 22.57 -2.85 2.19
C GLU A 451 23.79 -2.24 1.53
N THR A 452 24.00 -2.54 0.25
CA THR A 452 25.24 -2.14 -0.44
C THR A 452 25.22 -0.72 -0.99
N LYS A 453 24.03 -0.20 -1.34
CA LYS A 453 23.90 1.10 -2.00
C LYS A 453 23.52 2.24 -1.06
N THR A 454 22.85 1.94 0.05
CA THR A 454 22.21 2.98 0.87
C THR A 454 22.73 3.04 2.30
N ARG A 455 23.41 1.99 2.81
CA ARG A 455 23.97 2.00 4.17
C ARG A 455 25.07 3.03 4.30
N VAL A 456 24.94 3.88 5.31
CA VAL A 456 25.92 4.93 5.67
C VAL A 456 26.25 4.86 7.16
N LYS A 457 26.91 5.89 7.69
CA LYS A 457 27.44 5.90 9.05
C LYS A 457 26.39 5.63 10.14
N CYS A 458 25.21 6.24 10.05
CA CYS A 458 24.19 6.19 11.10
C CYS A 458 22.83 5.70 10.61
N GLY A 459 22.74 5.08 9.45
CA GLY A 459 21.47 4.61 8.90
C GLY A 459 21.58 4.28 7.42
N PHE A 460 20.52 4.58 6.70
CA PHE A 460 20.41 4.32 5.28
C PHE A 460 20.01 5.62 4.55
N ALA A 461 20.78 6.00 3.54
CA ALA A 461 20.60 7.25 2.84
C ALA A 461 19.79 7.08 1.55
N THR A 462 18.98 8.07 1.22
CA THR A 462 18.35 8.21 -0.09
C THR A 462 19.40 8.18 -1.19
N VAL A 463 19.17 7.44 -2.27
CA VAL A 463 20.00 7.51 -3.46
C VAL A 463 19.60 8.75 -4.25
N HIS A 464 20.49 9.72 -4.36
CA HIS A 464 20.25 10.98 -5.06
C HIS A 464 20.15 10.78 -6.58
N ASP A 465 21.04 9.96 -7.13
CA ASP A 465 21.00 9.59 -8.55
C ASP A 465 21.30 8.10 -8.73
N VAL A 466 20.32 7.36 -9.26
CA VAL A 466 20.46 5.91 -9.53
C VAL A 466 21.49 5.59 -10.62
N LEU A 467 21.93 6.57 -11.41
CA LEU A 467 22.91 6.40 -12.48
C LEU A 467 24.35 6.41 -11.95
N ASP A 468 24.66 7.23 -10.96
CA ASP A 468 26.02 7.36 -10.40
C ASP A 468 26.13 6.82 -8.96
N GLY A 469 24.99 6.56 -8.30
CA GLY A 469 24.93 6.03 -6.94
C GLY A 469 25.25 7.08 -5.86
N SER A 470 25.22 8.38 -6.18
CA SER A 470 25.36 9.46 -5.19
C SER A 470 24.23 9.41 -4.16
N LEU A 471 24.51 9.87 -2.94
CA LEU A 471 23.60 9.77 -1.81
C LEU A 471 23.16 11.16 -1.31
N GLU A 472 21.93 11.23 -0.81
CA GLU A 472 21.36 12.38 -0.13
C GLU A 472 21.19 12.05 1.36
N ASP A 473 21.49 13.02 2.23
CA ASP A 473 21.42 12.85 3.70
C ASP A 473 19.98 12.90 4.20
N ARG A 474 19.23 11.84 3.90
CA ARG A 474 17.83 11.69 4.26
C ARG A 474 17.47 10.22 4.40
N MET A 475 16.86 9.86 5.51
CA MET A 475 16.22 8.56 5.75
C MET A 475 14.75 8.80 6.07
N GLU A 476 13.88 8.54 5.11
CA GLU A 476 12.44 8.67 5.25
C GLU A 476 11.90 7.73 6.33
N SER A 477 10.87 8.15 7.07
CA SER A 477 10.27 7.36 8.16
C SER A 477 9.74 6.01 7.67
N PHE A 478 9.16 5.97 6.46
CA PHE A 478 8.62 4.74 5.86
C PHE A 478 9.68 3.66 5.58
N PHE A 479 10.98 3.99 5.57
CA PHE A 479 12.00 2.96 5.45
C PHE A 479 11.93 1.93 6.58
N LEU A 480 11.78 2.41 7.81
CA LEU A 480 11.59 1.57 9.00
C LEU A 480 10.14 1.11 9.16
N ALA A 481 9.20 2.00 8.82
CA ALA A 481 7.77 1.72 8.97
C ALA A 481 7.23 0.71 7.97
N GLU A 482 7.81 0.66 6.74
CA GLU A 482 7.29 -0.17 5.65
C GLU A 482 8.35 -1.03 4.96
N THR A 483 9.38 -0.41 4.36
CA THR A 483 10.32 -1.13 3.48
C THR A 483 10.93 -2.34 4.18
N LEU A 484 11.47 -2.15 5.38
CA LEU A 484 12.04 -3.25 6.17
C LEU A 484 10.96 -4.16 6.78
N LYS A 485 9.79 -3.62 7.13
CA LYS A 485 8.64 -4.39 7.61
C LYS A 485 8.20 -5.43 6.59
N TYR A 486 7.97 -5.02 5.35
CA TYR A 486 7.53 -5.94 4.28
C TYR A 486 8.62 -6.96 3.92
N LEU A 487 9.90 -6.56 3.90
CA LEU A 487 11.01 -7.52 3.72
C LEU A 487 11.05 -8.56 4.84
N TYR A 488 10.90 -8.13 6.10
CA TYR A 488 10.89 -9.06 7.23
C TYR A 488 9.74 -10.06 7.13
N LEU A 489 8.52 -9.59 6.85
CA LEU A 489 7.34 -10.43 6.67
C LEU A 489 7.47 -11.38 5.47
N LEU A 490 8.16 -10.98 4.41
CA LEU A 490 8.42 -11.81 3.25
C LEU A 490 9.30 -13.03 3.60
N PHE A 491 10.27 -12.85 4.49
CA PHE A 491 11.21 -13.91 4.90
C PHE A 491 10.74 -14.70 6.12
N ASP A 492 9.99 -14.09 7.05
CA ASP A 492 9.39 -14.81 8.19
C ASP A 492 8.04 -15.41 7.81
N VAL A 493 8.08 -16.56 7.13
CA VAL A 493 6.86 -17.27 6.68
C VAL A 493 6.00 -17.77 7.85
N GLU A 494 6.60 -17.92 9.04
CA GLU A 494 5.92 -18.37 10.26
C GLU A 494 5.44 -17.22 11.15
N HIS A 495 5.64 -15.98 10.71
CA HIS A 495 5.19 -14.81 11.45
C HIS A 495 3.68 -14.89 11.77
N PRO A 496 3.22 -14.46 12.98
CA PRO A 496 1.80 -14.47 13.33
C PRO A 496 0.89 -13.81 12.29
N ILE A 497 1.31 -12.70 11.70
CA ILE A 497 0.57 -11.98 10.64
C ILE A 497 0.38 -12.85 9.39
N ASN A 498 1.33 -13.73 9.07
CA ASN A 498 1.30 -14.59 7.88
C ASN A 498 0.48 -15.88 8.07
N LYS A 499 0.03 -16.19 9.30
CA LYS A 499 -0.65 -17.46 9.61
C LYS A 499 -2.13 -17.40 9.22
N LYS A 500 -2.58 -18.40 8.44
CA LYS A 500 -3.97 -18.51 7.97
C LYS A 500 -5.01 -18.68 9.10
N ASN A 501 -4.61 -19.17 10.26
CA ASN A 501 -5.50 -19.50 11.38
C ASN A 501 -5.73 -18.33 12.34
N GLN A 502 -5.14 -17.18 12.10
CA GLN A 502 -5.33 -15.96 12.89
C GLN A 502 -6.24 -14.97 12.15
N GLU A 503 -6.73 -13.96 12.87
CA GLU A 503 -7.47 -12.87 12.27
C GLU A 503 -6.59 -12.19 11.21
N ARG A 504 -7.14 -12.05 10.00
CA ARG A 504 -6.40 -11.42 8.89
C ARG A 504 -6.17 -9.95 9.18
N VAL A 505 -5.09 -9.43 8.66
CA VAL A 505 -4.77 -8.01 8.73
C VAL A 505 -4.84 -7.38 7.35
N LEU A 506 -5.13 -6.09 7.33
CA LEU A 506 -5.00 -5.21 6.20
C LEU A 506 -3.91 -4.20 6.52
N PHE A 507 -3.01 -3.94 5.59
CA PHE A 507 -2.06 -2.84 5.70
C PHE A 507 -2.67 -1.59 5.09
N SER A 508 -2.53 -0.43 5.76
CA SER A 508 -2.86 0.87 5.18
C SER A 508 -1.91 1.21 4.03
N THR A 509 -2.05 2.37 3.40
CA THR A 509 -1.10 2.81 2.37
C THR A 509 0.29 3.11 2.92
N GLU A 510 0.43 3.35 4.24
CA GLU A 510 1.70 3.53 4.96
C GLU A 510 2.09 2.26 5.74
N GLY A 511 1.56 1.10 5.36
CA GLY A 511 1.92 -0.19 5.93
C GLY A 511 1.49 -0.42 7.39
N HIS A 512 0.58 0.38 7.95
CA HIS A 512 0.07 0.17 9.31
C HIS A 512 -0.95 -0.96 9.38
N ILE A 513 -0.89 -1.71 10.47
CA ILE A 513 -1.62 -2.97 10.65
C ILE A 513 -3.04 -2.72 11.17
N PHE A 514 -4.05 -2.99 10.34
CA PHE A 514 -5.45 -2.98 10.75
C PHE A 514 -6.05 -4.39 10.74
N PRO A 515 -6.61 -4.90 11.86
CA PRO A 515 -7.23 -6.20 11.89
C PRO A 515 -8.56 -6.19 11.10
N ILE A 516 -8.77 -7.20 10.25
CA ILE A 516 -10.05 -7.39 9.56
C ILE A 516 -11.02 -8.05 10.54
N SER A 517 -11.65 -7.22 11.36
CA SER A 517 -12.52 -7.65 12.46
C SER A 517 -13.98 -7.31 12.22
N SER A 518 -14.88 -8.11 12.80
CA SER A 518 -16.33 -7.83 12.77
C SER A 518 -16.69 -6.48 13.42
N ILE A 519 -15.87 -5.99 14.34
CA ILE A 519 -16.05 -4.65 14.95
C ILE A 519 -16.05 -3.52 13.92
N PHE A 520 -15.29 -3.68 12.84
CA PHE A 520 -15.23 -2.70 11.75
C PHE A 520 -16.28 -2.96 10.65
N ARG A 521 -17.05 -4.04 10.71
CA ARG A 521 -18.08 -4.38 9.72
C ARG A 521 -19.51 -4.19 10.22
N SER A 522 -19.70 -3.99 11.52
CA SER A 522 -20.98 -3.62 12.09
C SER A 522 -21.20 -2.11 11.95
N SER A 523 -22.42 -1.68 11.62
CA SER A 523 -22.77 -0.26 11.71
C SER A 523 -22.44 0.24 13.11
N PRO A 524 -21.89 1.46 13.29
CA PRO A 524 -21.68 2.02 14.62
C PRO A 524 -23.00 2.00 15.39
N PRO A 525 -22.99 1.68 16.70
CA PRO A 525 -24.21 1.68 17.50
C PRO A 525 -24.84 3.08 17.45
N PRO A 526 -26.18 3.19 17.31
CA PRO A 526 -26.84 4.48 17.42
C PRO A 526 -26.53 5.11 18.78
N PRO A 527 -26.43 6.43 18.87
CA PRO A 527 -26.15 7.09 20.14
C PRO A 527 -27.15 6.63 21.19
N SER A 528 -26.63 6.20 22.33
CA SER A 528 -27.34 5.49 23.38
C SER A 528 -28.62 6.20 23.83
N SER A 529 -29.76 5.69 23.39
CA SER A 529 -31.02 5.79 24.09
C SER A 529 -31.75 4.46 23.92
N VAL A 530 -31.88 3.74 25.04
CA VAL A 530 -32.65 2.49 25.24
C VAL A 530 -31.93 1.21 24.73
N ASP A 531 -31.78 0.25 25.65
CA ASP A 531 -31.26 -1.09 25.39
C ASP A 531 -32.00 -1.79 24.24
N PRO A 532 -31.27 -2.30 23.22
CA PRO A 532 -31.90 -3.06 22.15
C PRO A 532 -32.24 -4.49 22.62
N PRO A 533 -33.30 -5.10 22.07
CA PRO A 533 -33.61 -6.52 22.33
C PRO A 533 -32.50 -7.42 21.76
N PRO A 534 -32.25 -8.60 22.32
CA PRO A 534 -31.22 -9.51 21.89
C PRO A 534 -31.42 -9.92 20.42
N PRO A 535 -30.33 -10.01 19.62
CA PRO A 535 -30.43 -10.36 18.21
C PRO A 535 -30.91 -11.81 18.04
N PRO A 536 -31.67 -12.11 16.98
CA PRO A 536 -32.06 -13.48 16.65
C PRO A 536 -30.83 -14.33 16.32
N PRO A 537 -30.88 -15.65 16.54
CA PRO A 537 -29.75 -16.53 16.31
C PRO A 537 -29.38 -16.52 14.82
N ILE A 538 -28.12 -16.18 14.55
CA ILE A 538 -27.55 -16.20 13.20
C ILE A 538 -27.41 -17.65 12.76
N THR A 539 -28.27 -18.10 11.86
CA THR A 539 -28.03 -19.32 11.09
C THR A 539 -26.85 -19.02 10.14
N SER A 540 -25.70 -19.62 10.43
CA SER A 540 -24.50 -19.53 9.62
C SER A 540 -24.77 -20.07 8.21
N THR A 541 -25.01 -19.20 7.25
CA THR A 541 -24.75 -19.50 5.85
C THR A 541 -23.35 -18.99 5.55
N ASN A 542 -22.40 -19.93 5.55
CA ASN A 542 -21.05 -19.71 5.04
C ASN A 542 -21.14 -19.33 3.55
N HIS A 543 -21.14 -18.05 3.26
CA HIS A 543 -20.71 -17.56 1.97
C HIS A 543 -19.25 -17.11 2.10
N SER A 544 -18.34 -18.07 1.92
CA SER A 544 -16.96 -17.79 1.58
C SER A 544 -16.93 -17.22 0.15
N ILE A 545 -16.89 -15.89 0.03
CA ILE A 545 -16.66 -15.18 -1.24
C ILE A 545 -15.14 -15.13 -1.54
N PHE A 546 -14.41 -16.14 -1.14
CA PHE A 546 -13.07 -16.36 -1.63
C PHE A 546 -13.11 -17.63 -2.46
N CYS A 547 -13.10 -17.50 -3.78
CA CYS A 547 -12.77 -18.61 -4.65
C CYS A 547 -11.46 -19.24 -4.16
N GLU A 548 -11.54 -20.44 -3.59
CA GLU A 548 -10.41 -21.37 -3.49
C GLU A 548 -10.10 -21.92 -4.90
N THR A 549 -9.79 -21.06 -5.80
CA THR A 549 -9.10 -21.44 -7.03
C THR A 549 -7.83 -20.59 -7.07
N ALA A 550 -6.87 -20.94 -6.22
CA ALA A 550 -5.50 -20.80 -6.65
C ALA A 550 -5.43 -21.63 -7.94
N SER A 551 -5.55 -20.95 -9.10
CA SER A 551 -5.14 -21.54 -10.36
C SER A 551 -3.79 -22.22 -10.09
N GLU A 552 -3.57 -23.37 -10.69
CA GLU A 552 -2.37 -24.17 -10.59
C GLU A 552 -1.13 -23.35 -11.03
N PHE A 553 -0.72 -22.38 -10.22
CA PHE A 553 0.66 -21.90 -10.23
C PHE A 553 1.48 -23.10 -9.75
N SER A 554 2.18 -23.73 -10.68
CA SER A 554 3.04 -24.85 -10.34
C SER A 554 4.06 -24.35 -9.33
N ILE A 555 3.90 -24.75 -8.06
CA ILE A 555 4.87 -24.49 -7.01
C ILE A 555 6.22 -24.90 -7.56
N GLY A 556 7.15 -23.96 -7.71
CA GLY A 556 8.51 -24.24 -8.12
C GLY A 556 8.95 -23.78 -9.52
N THR A 557 8.15 -22.98 -10.23
CA THR A 557 8.63 -22.28 -11.45
C THR A 557 8.46 -20.78 -11.30
N PRO A 558 9.35 -19.93 -11.86
CA PRO A 558 9.14 -18.49 -11.90
C PRO A 558 7.76 -18.16 -12.49
N PRO A 559 7.09 -17.12 -12.01
CA PRO A 559 5.72 -16.77 -12.43
C PRO A 559 5.64 -16.39 -13.91
N LEU A 560 6.76 -15.94 -14.48
CA LEU A 560 6.92 -15.72 -15.92
C LEU A 560 8.04 -16.62 -16.47
N SER A 561 7.81 -17.20 -17.65
CA SER A 561 8.83 -17.97 -18.34
C SER A 561 10.05 -17.11 -18.69
N HIS A 562 11.19 -17.74 -18.85
CA HIS A 562 12.44 -17.09 -19.29
C HIS A 562 12.24 -16.23 -20.56
N ILE A 563 11.42 -16.68 -21.50
CA ILE A 563 11.13 -15.94 -22.73
C ILE A 563 10.32 -14.68 -22.44
N GLN A 564 9.32 -14.75 -21.54
CA GLN A 564 8.50 -13.61 -21.16
C GLN A 564 9.33 -12.58 -20.41
N MET A 565 10.15 -12.99 -19.45
CA MET A 565 11.08 -12.12 -18.75
C MET A 565 12.09 -11.49 -19.70
N ARG A 566 12.67 -12.25 -20.63
CA ARG A 566 13.60 -11.72 -21.64
C ARG A 566 12.96 -10.65 -22.52
N LYS A 567 11.70 -10.83 -22.94
CA LYS A 567 10.97 -9.80 -23.70
C LYS A 567 10.79 -8.53 -22.88
N LEU A 568 10.41 -8.67 -21.62
CA LEU A 568 10.24 -7.54 -20.70
C LEU A 568 11.55 -6.79 -20.49
N PHE A 569 12.65 -7.48 -20.23
CA PHE A 569 13.98 -6.87 -20.08
C PHE A 569 14.41 -6.09 -21.35
N ASN A 570 14.12 -6.63 -22.53
CA ASN A 570 14.39 -5.93 -23.78
C ASN A 570 13.56 -4.64 -23.92
N VAL A 571 12.30 -4.64 -23.48
CA VAL A 571 11.44 -3.43 -23.49
C VAL A 571 12.03 -2.35 -22.59
N ILE A 572 12.55 -2.71 -21.43
CA ILE A 572 13.20 -1.78 -20.48
C ILE A 572 14.61 -1.38 -20.91
N GLY A 573 15.18 -2.02 -21.96
CA GLY A 573 16.54 -1.76 -22.42
C GLY A 573 17.60 -2.37 -21.52
N VAL A 574 17.28 -3.45 -20.83
CA VAL A 574 18.25 -4.29 -20.12
C VAL A 574 18.76 -5.36 -21.09
N ASN A 575 20.08 -5.55 -21.16
CA ASN A 575 20.63 -6.61 -21.99
C ASN A 575 20.16 -7.96 -21.42
N ALA A 576 19.55 -8.78 -22.28
CA ALA A 576 18.99 -10.07 -21.88
C ALA A 576 20.03 -11.05 -21.27
N HIS A 577 21.32 -10.78 -21.46
CA HIS A 577 22.41 -11.51 -20.80
C HIS A 577 22.56 -11.17 -19.31
N SER A 578 22.03 -10.05 -18.82
CA SER A 578 22.03 -9.71 -17.39
C SER A 578 20.97 -10.48 -16.57
N TRP A 579 20.11 -11.21 -17.25
CA TRP A 579 19.18 -12.17 -16.62
C TRP A 579 19.83 -13.56 -16.40
N VAL A 580 21.00 -13.83 -17.01
CA VAL A 580 21.73 -15.10 -16.91
C VAL A 580 22.65 -15.13 -15.70
#